data_c7418b30f6bcb064b8dee7eea363c008
#
_entry.id   c7418b30f6bcb064b8dee7eea363c008
#
_cell.length_a   1.000
_cell.length_b   1.000
_cell.length_c   1.000
_cell.angle_alpha   90.00
_cell.angle_beta   90.00
_cell.angle_gamma   90.00
#
_symmetry.space_group_name_H-M   'P 1'
#
loop_
_entity.id
_entity.type
_entity.pdbx_description
1 polymer ?
#
loop_
_entity_poly.entity_id
_entity_poly.type
_entity_poly.pdbx_seq_one_letter_code
_entity_poly.pdbx_strand_id
1 'polypeptide(L)'
;MINIKFRKMKRITLISVMAAFFLLFAQSIYAEVKLPAIVSSDMVLQRNTTVELWGWADANEKITIETSWLKEKLDVEADKNGNWRIQVKTTNTKEPQTIRIKSKTSDITLENVLFGEVWLCSGQSNMQQPVKGYDGQP
;
A
#
# COMPACT_ATOMS: atom_id res chain seq x y z
N MET A 1 -45.82 25.55 -37.58
CA MET A 1 -44.69 26.16 -36.85
C MET A 1 -44.53 25.67 -35.40
N ILE A 2 -45.52 25.05 -34.79
CA ILE A 2 -45.53 24.58 -33.40
C ILE A 2 -44.72 23.26 -33.21
N ASN A 3 -44.67 22.40 -34.20
CA ASN A 3 -44.08 21.04 -34.10
C ASN A 3 -42.56 21.02 -33.97
N ILE A 4 -41.84 22.02 -34.46
CA ILE A 4 -40.38 22.13 -34.40
C ILE A 4 -39.89 22.53 -32.99
N LYS A 5 -40.66 23.36 -32.28
CA LYS A 5 -40.36 23.83 -30.94
C LYS A 5 -40.47 22.70 -29.90
N PHE A 6 -41.49 21.84 -30.04
CA PHE A 6 -41.68 20.64 -29.19
C PHE A 6 -40.61 19.59 -29.39
N ARG A 7 -40.12 19.36 -30.60
CA ARG A 7 -39.05 18.44 -30.91
C ARG A 7 -37.70 18.91 -30.33
N LYS A 8 -37.40 20.20 -30.37
CA LYS A 8 -36.18 20.78 -29.74
C LYS A 8 -36.23 20.68 -28.24
N MET A 9 -37.35 20.98 -27.60
CA MET A 9 -37.52 20.86 -26.14
C MET A 9 -37.31 19.43 -25.67
N LYS A 10 -37.91 18.42 -26.29
CA LYS A 10 -37.72 16.99 -25.93
C LYS A 10 -36.26 16.54 -26.08
N ARG A 11 -35.52 17.03 -27.08
CA ARG A 11 -34.09 16.71 -27.25
C ARG A 11 -33.21 17.35 -26.15
N ILE A 12 -33.50 18.59 -25.77
CA ILE A 12 -32.77 19.27 -24.69
C ILE A 12 -33.03 18.60 -23.36
N THR A 13 -34.25 18.19 -23.06
CA THR A 13 -34.61 17.46 -21.84
C THR A 13 -33.93 16.10 -21.80
N LEU A 14 -33.86 15.39 -22.93
CA LEU A 14 -33.18 14.08 -23.00
C LEU A 14 -31.66 14.20 -22.77
N ILE A 15 -31.03 15.23 -23.33
CA ILE A 15 -29.59 15.48 -23.15
C ILE A 15 -29.29 15.89 -21.69
N SER A 16 -30.13 16.70 -21.08
CA SER A 16 -29.96 17.11 -19.68
C SER A 16 -30.16 15.93 -18.70
N VAL A 17 -31.10 15.03 -18.98
CA VAL A 17 -31.29 13.80 -18.17
C VAL A 17 -30.12 12.84 -18.35
N MET A 18 -29.60 12.66 -19.56
CA MET A 18 -28.39 11.86 -19.80
C MET A 18 -27.17 12.46 -19.13
N ALA A 19 -26.96 13.77 -19.17
CA ALA A 19 -25.87 14.45 -18.51
C ALA A 19 -25.97 14.32 -16.99
N ALA A 20 -27.16 14.49 -16.42
CA ALA A 20 -27.40 14.27 -14.98
C ALA A 20 -27.15 12.81 -14.58
N PHE A 21 -27.54 11.85 -15.42
CA PHE A 21 -27.27 10.42 -15.21
C PHE A 21 -25.75 10.11 -15.23
N PHE A 22 -25.00 10.71 -16.16
CA PHE A 22 -23.54 10.57 -16.21
C PHE A 22 -22.82 11.18 -15.00
N LEU A 23 -23.33 12.30 -14.47
CA LEU A 23 -22.78 12.92 -13.25
C LEU A 23 -23.01 12.09 -12.00
N LEU A 24 -24.09 11.31 -11.93
CA LEU A 24 -24.37 10.41 -10.80
C LEU A 24 -23.42 9.19 -10.75
N PHE A 25 -22.79 8.84 -11.88
CA PHE A 25 -21.81 7.74 -11.95
C PHE A 25 -20.34 8.17 -11.83
N ALA A 26 -20.06 9.47 -11.69
CA ALA A 26 -18.73 9.98 -11.39
C ALA A 26 -18.37 9.70 -9.92
N GLN A 27 -18.37 8.43 -9.52
CA GLN A 27 -17.83 8.02 -8.24
C GLN A 27 -16.30 8.04 -8.35
N SER A 28 -15.67 8.82 -7.49
CA SER A 28 -14.21 8.79 -7.34
C SER A 28 -13.81 7.38 -6.89
N ILE A 29 -13.21 6.62 -7.78
CA ILE A 29 -12.55 5.36 -7.43
C ILE A 29 -11.28 5.75 -6.69
N TYR A 30 -11.32 5.67 -5.36
CA TYR A 30 -10.13 5.82 -4.55
C TYR A 30 -9.35 4.51 -4.60
N ALA A 31 -8.03 4.59 -4.82
CA ALA A 31 -7.18 3.43 -4.73
C ALA A 31 -6.90 3.10 -3.26
N GLU A 32 -7.02 1.83 -2.92
CA GLU A 32 -6.61 1.32 -1.61
C GLU A 32 -5.08 1.33 -1.49
N VAL A 33 -4.56 1.57 -0.27
CA VAL A 33 -3.12 1.45 -0.01
C VAL A 33 -2.65 0.03 -0.33
N LYS A 34 -1.63 -0.08 -1.18
CA LYS A 34 -1.02 -1.35 -1.55
C LYS A 34 0.38 -1.45 -0.96
N LEU A 35 0.71 -2.65 -0.47
CA LEU A 35 2.01 -2.96 0.09
C LEU A 35 2.74 -3.98 -0.82
N PRO A 36 4.08 -3.93 -0.90
CA PRO A 36 4.84 -4.98 -1.56
C PRO A 36 4.76 -6.28 -0.76
N ALA A 37 4.89 -7.42 -1.41
CA ALA A 37 4.73 -8.74 -0.79
C ALA A 37 5.65 -9.00 0.42
N ILE A 38 6.79 -8.31 0.49
CA ILE A 38 7.73 -8.42 1.63
C ILE A 38 7.31 -7.57 2.84
N VAL A 39 6.35 -6.65 2.69
CA VAL A 39 5.78 -5.86 3.78
C VAL A 39 4.42 -6.46 4.12
N SER A 40 4.42 -7.44 4.99
CA SER A 40 3.24 -8.23 5.34
C SER A 40 3.29 -8.65 6.81
N SER A 41 2.20 -9.20 7.32
CA SER A 41 2.22 -9.93 8.59
C SER A 41 3.26 -11.05 8.54
N ASP A 42 3.75 -11.46 9.71
CA ASP A 42 4.77 -12.50 9.89
C ASP A 42 6.16 -12.15 9.32
N MET A 43 6.41 -10.88 8.96
CA MET A 43 7.73 -10.45 8.48
C MET A 43 8.73 -10.29 9.61
N VAL A 44 10.02 -10.36 9.26
CA VAL A 44 11.13 -10.03 10.14
C VAL A 44 11.81 -8.76 9.64
N LEU A 45 11.95 -7.77 10.50
CA LEU A 45 12.68 -6.53 10.24
C LEU A 45 14.06 -6.59 10.91
N GLN A 46 15.07 -6.02 10.27
CA GLN A 46 16.39 -5.89 10.88
C GLN A 46 16.28 -5.12 12.20
N ARG A 47 16.83 -5.66 13.27
CA ARG A 47 16.80 -5.06 14.62
C ARG A 47 17.80 -3.93 14.78
N ASN A 48 17.54 -3.04 15.76
CA ASN A 48 18.42 -1.95 16.19
C ASN A 48 18.90 -1.04 15.05
N THR A 49 18.05 -0.78 14.07
CA THR A 49 18.38 0.05 12.91
C THR A 49 17.19 0.89 12.48
N THR A 50 17.35 1.61 11.40
CA THR A 50 16.25 2.25 10.69
C THR A 50 15.95 1.44 9.43
N VAL A 51 14.73 0.96 9.29
CA VAL A 51 14.22 0.26 8.11
C VAL A 51 13.30 1.16 7.31
N GLU A 52 13.21 0.94 6.02
CA GLU A 52 12.29 1.64 5.15
C GLU A 52 11.04 0.78 4.91
N LEU A 53 9.87 1.36 5.17
CA LEU A 53 8.58 0.84 4.73
C LEU A 53 8.11 1.65 3.53
N TRP A 54 7.49 0.99 2.56
CA TRP A 54 7.01 1.64 1.34
C TRP A 54 5.79 0.94 0.76
N GLY A 55 5.14 1.62 -0.15
CA GLY A 55 3.99 1.08 -0.87
C GLY A 55 3.43 2.09 -1.86
N TRP A 56 2.17 1.88 -2.22
CA TRP A 56 1.45 2.69 -3.19
C TRP A 56 0.09 3.10 -2.60
N ALA A 57 -0.36 4.30 -2.95
CA ALA A 57 -1.64 4.89 -2.56
C ALA A 57 -2.11 5.86 -3.65
N ASP A 58 -3.19 6.57 -3.45
CA ASP A 58 -3.56 7.67 -4.33
C ASP A 58 -2.52 8.80 -4.26
N ALA A 59 -2.38 9.54 -5.36
CA ALA A 59 -1.47 10.69 -5.41
C ALA A 59 -1.82 11.72 -4.32
N ASN A 60 -0.80 12.17 -3.58
CA ASN A 60 -0.91 13.10 -2.45
C ASN A 60 -1.78 12.58 -1.29
N GLU A 61 -2.03 11.28 -1.21
CA GLU A 61 -2.73 10.68 -0.07
C GLU A 61 -1.83 10.69 1.16
N LYS A 62 -2.42 11.09 2.30
CA LYS A 62 -1.74 11.07 3.59
C LYS A 62 -1.88 9.70 4.22
N ILE A 63 -0.74 9.14 4.63
CA ILE A 63 -0.62 7.83 5.26
C ILE A 63 -0.03 8.03 6.65
N THR A 64 -0.69 7.50 7.66
CA THR A 64 -0.22 7.48 9.05
C THR A 64 0.17 6.07 9.43
N ILE A 65 1.39 5.89 9.95
CA ILE A 65 1.91 4.62 10.43
C ILE A 65 2.01 4.66 11.95
N GLU A 66 1.34 3.74 12.60
CA GLU A 66 1.37 3.50 14.03
C GLU A 66 2.06 2.16 14.28
N THR A 67 3.02 2.13 15.19
CA THR A 67 3.70 0.90 15.56
C THR A 67 3.53 0.61 17.04
N SER A 68 3.51 -0.64 17.45
CA SER A 68 3.36 -1.02 18.86
C SER A 68 4.55 -0.65 19.74
N TRP A 69 5.71 -0.35 19.15
CA TRP A 69 6.96 -0.07 19.88
C TRP A 69 7.38 1.40 19.88
N LEU A 70 6.81 2.24 19.03
CA LEU A 70 7.04 3.70 19.05
C LEU A 70 5.82 4.39 19.63
N LYS A 71 6.05 5.42 20.44
CA LYS A 71 4.97 6.25 20.99
C LYS A 71 4.43 7.24 19.96
N GLU A 72 5.27 7.63 19.02
CA GLU A 72 4.95 8.61 17.99
C GLU A 72 4.35 7.94 16.76
N LYS A 73 3.36 8.61 16.19
CA LYS A 73 2.83 8.26 14.86
C LYS A 73 3.75 8.88 13.82
N LEU A 74 3.92 8.16 12.74
CA LEU A 74 4.73 8.60 11.62
C LEU A 74 3.81 8.92 10.46
N ASP A 75 3.91 10.13 9.91
CA ASP A 75 3.09 10.57 8.79
C ASP A 75 3.95 10.71 7.53
N VAL A 76 3.40 10.29 6.41
CA VAL A 76 4.00 10.42 5.08
C VAL A 76 2.90 10.73 4.06
N GLU A 77 3.26 11.41 2.99
CA GLU A 77 2.39 11.70 1.86
C GLU A 77 2.90 10.98 0.61
N ALA A 78 2.00 10.33 -0.12
CA ALA A 78 2.33 9.71 -1.40
C ALA A 78 2.70 10.79 -2.43
N ASP A 79 3.65 10.50 -3.29
CA ASP A 79 4.06 11.39 -4.36
C ASP A 79 2.99 11.48 -5.47
N LYS A 80 3.25 12.27 -6.52
CA LYS A 80 2.35 12.43 -7.67
C LYS A 80 2.10 11.13 -8.45
N ASN A 81 2.97 10.13 -8.27
CA ASN A 81 2.84 8.81 -8.88
C ASN A 81 2.21 7.80 -7.93
N GLY A 82 1.83 8.24 -6.73
CA GLY A 82 1.25 7.39 -5.70
C GLY A 82 2.25 6.58 -4.89
N ASN A 83 3.57 6.81 -5.01
CA ASN A 83 4.56 6.10 -4.20
C ASN A 83 4.75 6.79 -2.87
N TRP A 84 4.85 6.02 -1.80
CA TRP A 84 5.22 6.51 -0.48
C TRP A 84 6.32 5.66 0.13
N ARG A 85 7.15 6.26 0.97
CA ARG A 85 8.19 5.60 1.75
C ARG A 85 8.45 6.34 3.04
N ILE A 86 8.74 5.60 4.08
CA ILE A 86 9.00 6.16 5.41
C ILE A 86 10.03 5.34 6.17
N GLN A 87 10.86 6.01 6.94
CA GLN A 87 11.85 5.37 7.80
C GLN A 87 11.27 5.09 9.17
N VAL A 88 11.43 3.87 9.65
CA VAL A 88 10.95 3.40 10.95
C VAL A 88 12.11 2.83 11.75
N LYS A 89 12.33 3.33 12.96
CA LYS A 89 13.33 2.79 13.86
C LYS A 89 12.85 1.50 14.49
N THR A 90 13.69 0.46 14.44
CA THR A 90 13.44 -0.82 15.07
C THR A 90 14.17 -0.94 16.40
N THR A 91 13.75 -1.88 17.24
CA THR A 91 14.33 -2.18 18.53
C THR A 91 14.90 -3.62 18.54
N ASN A 92 15.25 -4.12 19.73
CA ASN A 92 15.70 -5.49 19.91
C ASN A 92 14.72 -6.35 20.74
N THR A 93 13.49 -5.90 20.90
CA THR A 93 12.47 -6.69 21.59
C THR A 93 12.25 -8.02 20.87
N LYS A 94 12.01 -9.06 21.66
CA LYS A 94 11.73 -10.41 21.14
C LYS A 94 10.24 -10.68 20.98
N GLU A 95 9.41 -9.80 21.55
CA GLU A 95 7.95 -9.93 21.48
C GLU A 95 7.45 -9.55 20.08
N PRO A 96 6.43 -10.24 19.56
CA PRO A 96 5.78 -9.87 18.33
C PRO A 96 5.20 -8.44 18.39
N GLN A 97 5.38 -7.71 17.32
CA GLN A 97 4.96 -6.33 17.19
C GLN A 97 3.87 -6.18 16.12
N THR A 98 3.22 -5.02 16.12
CA THR A 98 2.21 -4.68 15.11
C THR A 98 2.57 -3.37 14.43
N ILE A 99 2.20 -3.25 13.16
CA ILE A 99 2.26 -2.02 12.38
C ILE A 99 0.85 -1.78 11.82
N ARG A 100 0.29 -0.61 12.09
CA ARG A 100 -0.98 -0.18 11.53
C ARG A 100 -0.75 0.96 10.55
N ILE A 101 -1.24 0.79 9.34
CA ILE A 101 -1.10 1.72 8.23
C ILE A 101 -2.48 2.25 7.89
N LYS A 102 -2.69 3.54 8.16
CA LYS A 102 -3.98 4.22 7.97
C LYS A 102 -3.88 5.27 6.89
N SER A 103 -4.90 5.32 6.07
CA SER A 103 -5.14 6.41 5.15
C SER A 103 -6.62 6.80 5.16
N LYS A 104 -7.03 7.67 4.26
CA LYS A 104 -8.45 8.00 4.06
C LYS A 104 -9.25 6.78 3.59
N THR A 105 -8.63 5.89 2.83
CA THR A 105 -9.27 4.78 2.12
C THR A 105 -8.94 3.42 2.70
N SER A 106 -7.92 3.33 3.57
CA SER A 106 -7.38 2.05 4.06
C SER A 106 -7.06 2.09 5.55
N ASP A 107 -7.23 0.94 6.19
CA ASP A 107 -6.81 0.68 7.57
C ASP A 107 -6.27 -0.76 7.64
N ILE A 108 -4.96 -0.90 7.42
CA ILE A 108 -4.26 -2.17 7.31
C ILE A 108 -3.48 -2.40 8.61
N THR A 109 -3.61 -3.57 9.21
CA THR A 109 -2.80 -3.98 10.37
C THR A 109 -1.93 -5.17 9.97
N LEU A 110 -0.61 -5.02 10.14
CA LEU A 110 0.36 -6.08 10.01
C LEU A 110 0.66 -6.63 11.40
N GLU A 111 0.44 -7.92 11.58
CA GLU A 111 0.60 -8.61 12.86
C GLU A 111 1.84 -9.48 12.86
N ASN A 112 2.30 -9.87 14.04
CA ASN A 112 3.42 -10.78 14.25
C ASN A 112 4.72 -10.30 13.55
N VAL A 113 4.99 -8.99 13.60
CA VAL A 113 6.24 -8.42 13.08
C VAL A 113 7.34 -8.66 14.11
N LEU A 114 8.39 -9.35 13.72
CA LEU A 114 9.53 -9.67 14.59
C LEU A 114 10.75 -8.83 14.24
N PHE A 115 11.64 -8.64 15.22
CA PHE A 115 12.95 -8.03 15.00
C PHE A 115 14.05 -9.08 15.12
N GLY A 116 14.90 -9.17 14.10
CA GLY A 116 15.97 -10.17 14.02
C GLY A 116 17.12 -9.71 13.14
N GLU A 117 18.00 -10.66 12.85
CA GLU A 117 19.05 -10.47 11.83
C GLU A 117 18.48 -10.87 10.46
N VAL A 118 18.56 -9.96 9.50
CA VAL A 118 18.08 -10.19 8.13
C VAL A 118 19.28 -10.25 7.19
N TRP A 119 19.47 -11.38 6.55
CA TRP A 119 20.55 -11.62 5.60
C TRP A 119 20.01 -11.71 4.19
N LEU A 120 20.52 -10.87 3.28
CA LEU A 120 20.26 -11.01 1.87
C LEU A 120 21.29 -11.96 1.26
N CYS A 121 20.85 -13.16 0.93
CA CYS A 121 21.69 -14.15 0.25
C CYS A 121 21.43 -14.08 -1.24
N SER A 122 22.47 -13.76 -2.03
CA SER A 122 22.39 -13.64 -3.47
C SER A 122 23.66 -14.21 -4.11
N GLY A 123 23.57 -14.64 -5.35
CA GLY A 123 24.73 -15.18 -6.08
C GLY A 123 24.31 -16.03 -7.28
N GLN A 124 25.27 -16.80 -7.80
CA GLN A 124 25.07 -17.69 -8.94
C GLN A 124 24.84 -19.14 -8.47
N SER A 125 25.46 -20.12 -9.15
CA SER A 125 25.24 -21.55 -8.92
C SER A 125 25.43 -22.02 -7.47
N ASN A 126 26.34 -21.41 -6.71
CA ASN A 126 26.55 -21.76 -5.31
C ASN A 126 25.32 -21.50 -4.43
N MET A 127 24.46 -20.56 -4.81
CA MET A 127 23.21 -20.28 -4.10
C MET A 127 22.11 -21.30 -4.38
N GLN A 128 22.27 -22.11 -5.41
CA GLN A 128 21.36 -23.21 -5.76
C GLN A 128 21.75 -24.52 -5.06
N GLN A 129 22.93 -24.57 -4.44
CA GLN A 129 23.42 -25.78 -3.77
C GLN A 129 22.60 -26.05 -2.50
N PRO A 130 21.96 -27.22 -2.36
CA PRO A 130 21.24 -27.56 -1.15
C PRO A 130 22.20 -27.76 0.01
N VAL A 131 21.78 -27.42 1.23
CA VAL A 131 22.59 -27.54 2.46
C VAL A 131 23.11 -28.98 2.69
N LYS A 132 22.35 -29.98 2.27
CA LYS A 132 22.75 -31.38 2.33
C LYS A 132 23.74 -31.82 1.23
N GLY A 133 24.16 -30.94 0.33
CA GLY A 133 24.94 -31.25 -0.85
C GLY A 133 24.17 -31.99 -1.94
N TYR A 134 24.85 -32.26 -3.05
CA TYR A 134 24.35 -33.15 -4.11
C TYR A 134 24.86 -34.57 -3.88
N ASP A 135 24.17 -35.59 -4.38
CA ASP A 135 24.59 -36.99 -4.28
C ASP A 135 26.00 -37.13 -4.87
N GLY A 136 26.94 -37.65 -4.02
CA GLY A 136 28.35 -37.84 -4.40
C GLY A 136 29.27 -36.63 -4.23
N GLN A 137 28.78 -35.55 -3.62
CA GLN A 137 29.61 -34.41 -3.19
C GLN A 137 29.56 -34.23 -1.67
N PRO A 138 30.68 -33.82 -1.05
CA PRO A 138 30.70 -33.56 0.39
C PRO A 138 29.86 -32.35 0.77
#